data_1cde35d9a9ebf821ac5e275eef06bc28
#
_entry.id   1cde35d9a9ebf821ac5e275eef06bc28
#
_cell.length_a   1.000
_cell.length_b   1.000
_cell.length_c   1.000
_cell.angle_alpha   90.00
_cell.angle_beta   90.00
_cell.angle_gamma   90.00
#
_symmetry.space_group_name_H-M   'P 1'
#
loop_
_entity.id
_entity.type
_entity.pdbx_description
1 polymer ?
#
loop_
_entity_poly.entity_id
_entity_poly.type
_entity_poly.pdbx_seq_one_letter_code
_entity_poly.pdbx_strand_id
1 'polypeptide(L)'
;MKKKIVLNACGVKSLGGVKLFVEAFEYFSDLNEKILVLYSEDEFYRDLQNQSYENKNVKFIQLTKKRYLHPFLNLLIEKKLKNEINSSNGIIHFGNFGFNTKVKSFVFVQNILPFISKNLKNRTLLFFITRSFKNCDNIIVQLNHTAELINKKYTKKIIQIGKIQNTKVKTNQNNNIVCFGSDIPNKNYKFMLKVLESLPDKNKITIINPPKKLEQFNCVFTETHEQTLKVLSLSGIYFHASEFETVGLPLYEAQELGLKIVVPDKSYSKYFLSDHTFLYNYKNTDDAISKIHDAGIATEDYMLANSYSENWGKILDKI
;
A
#
# COMPACT_ATOMS: atom_id res chain seq x y z
N MET A 1 -12.59 30.08 -1.08
CA MET A 1 -12.04 29.90 -2.45
C MET A 1 -11.64 28.46 -2.63
N LYS A 2 -11.92 27.86 -3.80
CA LYS A 2 -11.45 26.51 -4.11
C LYS A 2 -9.92 26.49 -4.18
N LYS A 3 -9.30 25.52 -3.51
CA LYS A 3 -7.85 25.30 -3.64
C LYS A 3 -7.56 24.62 -4.98
N LYS A 4 -6.36 24.84 -5.52
CA LYS A 4 -5.83 24.10 -6.66
C LYS A 4 -4.75 23.15 -6.13
N ILE A 5 -4.97 21.86 -6.29
CA ILE A 5 -4.10 20.78 -5.77
C ILE A 5 -3.49 20.01 -6.94
N VAL A 6 -2.21 19.74 -6.88
CA VAL A 6 -1.52 18.92 -7.87
C VAL A 6 -1.26 17.52 -7.27
N LEU A 7 -1.72 16.48 -7.95
CA LEU A 7 -1.45 15.09 -7.61
C LEU A 7 -0.45 14.50 -8.60
N ASN A 8 0.79 14.30 -8.18
CA ASN A 8 1.81 13.69 -9.03
C ASN A 8 1.86 12.18 -8.84
N ALA A 9 1.24 11.45 -9.74
CA ALA A 9 1.14 9.99 -9.76
C ALA A 9 2.19 9.30 -10.67
N CYS A 10 3.15 10.02 -11.23
CA CYS A 10 4.14 9.46 -12.18
C CYS A 10 4.95 8.27 -11.64
N GLY A 11 5.09 8.13 -10.33
CA GLY A 11 5.81 7.03 -9.67
C GLY A 11 4.95 5.85 -9.25
N VAL A 12 3.63 5.94 -9.38
CA VAL A 12 2.69 4.91 -8.90
C VAL A 12 2.64 3.73 -9.87
N LYS A 13 2.82 2.50 -9.36
CA LYS A 13 2.89 1.27 -10.17
C LYS A 13 2.08 0.12 -9.61
N SER A 14 2.11 -0.05 -8.29
CA SER A 14 1.48 -1.20 -7.63
C SER A 14 -0.01 -0.97 -7.47
N LEU A 15 -0.79 -2.06 -7.45
CA LEU A 15 -2.24 -2.00 -7.18
C LEU A 15 -2.53 -1.24 -5.87
N GLY A 16 -1.78 -1.50 -4.79
CA GLY A 16 -1.92 -0.75 -3.55
C GLY A 16 -1.57 0.73 -3.68
N GLY A 17 -0.57 1.09 -4.49
CA GLY A 17 -0.23 2.49 -4.77
C GLY A 17 -1.31 3.20 -5.58
N VAL A 18 -1.92 2.51 -6.55
CA VAL A 18 -3.05 3.00 -7.35
C VAL A 18 -4.26 3.23 -6.45
N LYS A 19 -4.62 2.27 -5.59
CA LYS A 19 -5.72 2.41 -4.62
C LYS A 19 -5.56 3.69 -3.79
N LEU A 20 -4.39 3.89 -3.19
CA LEU A 20 -4.11 5.08 -2.37
C LEU A 20 -4.18 6.39 -3.16
N PHE A 21 -3.76 6.37 -4.43
CA PHE A 21 -3.91 7.53 -5.30
C PHE A 21 -5.38 7.82 -5.61
N VAL A 22 -6.18 6.79 -5.90
CA VAL A 22 -7.63 6.93 -6.15
C VAL A 22 -8.34 7.49 -4.93
N GLU A 23 -8.09 6.97 -3.74
CA GLU A 23 -8.68 7.47 -2.50
C GLU A 23 -8.36 8.97 -2.26
N ALA A 24 -7.12 9.38 -2.53
CA ALA A 24 -6.76 10.80 -2.46
C ALA A 24 -7.48 11.64 -3.53
N PHE A 25 -7.53 11.12 -4.76
CA PHE A 25 -8.18 11.77 -5.88
C PHE A 25 -9.67 11.96 -5.62
N GLU A 26 -10.37 10.93 -5.18
CA GLU A 26 -11.80 10.96 -4.82
C GLU A 26 -12.03 11.95 -3.67
N TYR A 27 -11.25 11.85 -2.58
CA TYR A 27 -11.36 12.76 -1.45
C TYR A 27 -11.31 14.24 -1.86
N PHE A 28 -10.32 14.65 -2.68
CA PHE A 28 -10.21 16.04 -3.12
C PHE A 28 -11.26 16.41 -4.16
N SER A 29 -11.74 15.45 -4.97
CA SER A 29 -12.81 15.66 -5.95
C SER A 29 -14.16 15.90 -5.26
N ASP A 30 -14.47 15.14 -4.21
CA ASP A 30 -15.70 15.27 -3.43
C ASP A 30 -15.80 16.61 -2.71
N LEU A 31 -14.65 17.18 -2.32
CA LEU A 31 -14.57 18.54 -1.79
C LEU A 31 -14.68 19.62 -2.87
N ASN A 32 -14.86 19.23 -4.14
CA ASN A 32 -15.00 20.12 -5.29
C ASN A 32 -13.79 21.06 -5.47
N GLU A 33 -12.59 20.60 -5.10
CA GLU A 33 -11.32 21.32 -5.31
C GLU A 33 -10.89 21.24 -6.79
N LYS A 34 -9.98 22.15 -7.21
CA LYS A 34 -9.38 22.06 -8.55
C LYS A 34 -8.20 21.11 -8.51
N ILE A 35 -8.22 20.07 -9.33
CA ILE A 35 -7.21 19.01 -9.34
C ILE A 35 -6.44 19.01 -10.66
N LEU A 36 -5.12 18.99 -10.56
CA LEU A 36 -4.21 18.73 -11.66
C LEU A 36 -3.51 17.39 -11.41
N VAL A 37 -3.82 16.37 -12.22
CA VAL A 37 -3.17 15.05 -12.16
C VAL A 37 -2.01 15.01 -13.14
N LEU A 38 -0.82 14.69 -12.62
CA LEU A 38 0.38 14.43 -13.42
C LEU A 38 0.66 12.93 -13.42
N TYR A 39 0.76 12.31 -14.59
CA TYR A 39 0.90 10.86 -14.68
C TYR A 39 1.92 10.42 -15.73
N SER A 40 2.40 9.17 -15.65
CA SER A 40 3.13 8.50 -16.71
C SER A 40 2.15 7.72 -17.59
N GLU A 41 2.54 7.37 -18.81
CA GLU A 41 1.72 6.55 -19.70
C GLU A 41 1.31 5.25 -19.02
N ASP A 42 0.00 5.09 -18.81
CA ASP A 42 -0.63 3.93 -18.20
C ASP A 42 -2.12 3.93 -18.54
N GLU A 43 -2.66 2.76 -18.87
CA GLU A 43 -4.06 2.58 -19.26
C GLU A 43 -5.01 3.01 -18.13
N PHE A 44 -4.69 2.66 -16.90
CA PHE A 44 -5.47 3.06 -15.73
C PHE A 44 -5.72 4.58 -15.67
N TYR A 45 -4.68 5.41 -15.88
CA TYR A 45 -4.86 6.87 -15.83
C TYR A 45 -5.65 7.41 -17.03
N ARG A 46 -5.58 6.75 -18.19
CA ARG A 46 -6.44 7.07 -19.34
C ARG A 46 -7.90 6.78 -19.06
N ASP A 47 -8.18 5.65 -18.42
CA ASP A 47 -9.56 5.28 -18.04
C ASP A 47 -10.10 6.21 -16.97
N LEU A 48 -9.31 6.55 -15.95
CA LEU A 48 -9.68 7.52 -14.93
C LEU A 48 -9.94 8.92 -15.53
N GLN A 49 -9.14 9.34 -16.51
CA GLN A 49 -9.35 10.58 -17.24
C GLN A 49 -10.67 10.55 -18.01
N ASN A 50 -10.99 9.46 -18.69
CA ASN A 50 -12.23 9.30 -19.44
C ASN A 50 -13.46 9.33 -18.51
N GLN A 51 -13.40 8.65 -17.37
CA GLN A 51 -14.45 8.66 -16.35
C GLN A 51 -14.67 10.05 -15.73
N SER A 52 -13.60 10.84 -15.62
CA SER A 52 -13.61 12.17 -15.01
C SER A 52 -13.85 13.28 -16.04
N TYR A 53 -14.13 12.97 -17.29
CA TYR A 53 -14.22 13.94 -18.40
C TYR A 53 -15.24 15.05 -18.15
N GLU A 54 -16.35 14.76 -17.49
CA GLU A 54 -17.41 15.73 -17.17
C GLU A 54 -17.03 16.68 -16.00
N ASN A 55 -16.01 16.33 -15.21
CA ASN A 55 -15.60 17.14 -14.07
C ASN A 55 -14.67 18.27 -14.50
N LYS A 56 -15.24 19.45 -14.73
CA LYS A 56 -14.53 20.66 -15.15
C LYS A 56 -13.43 21.14 -14.17
N ASN A 57 -13.40 20.61 -12.95
CA ASN A 57 -12.38 20.94 -11.96
C ASN A 57 -11.13 20.04 -12.05
N VAL A 58 -11.16 18.98 -12.86
CA VAL A 58 -10.06 18.02 -12.99
C VAL A 58 -9.36 18.17 -14.33
N LYS A 59 -8.04 18.21 -14.31
CA LYS A 59 -7.18 18.23 -15.49
C LYS A 59 -6.12 17.15 -15.39
N PHE A 60 -5.93 16.37 -16.44
CA PHE A 60 -4.88 15.35 -16.54
C PHE A 60 -3.78 15.79 -17.50
N ILE A 61 -2.52 15.62 -17.09
CA ILE A 61 -1.35 15.88 -17.94
C ILE A 61 -0.39 14.69 -17.87
N GLN A 62 -0.15 14.07 -19.01
CA GLN A 62 0.87 13.03 -19.15
C GLN A 62 2.26 13.68 -19.20
N LEU A 63 3.12 13.40 -18.21
CA LEU A 63 4.48 13.96 -18.13
C LEU A 63 5.52 13.14 -18.87
N THR A 64 5.38 11.82 -18.89
CA THR A 64 6.38 10.92 -19.47
C THR A 64 5.74 9.62 -19.90
N LYS A 65 6.31 9.03 -20.97
CA LYS A 65 5.99 7.67 -21.40
C LYS A 65 6.71 6.60 -20.57
N LYS A 66 7.75 6.99 -19.83
CA LYS A 66 8.65 6.06 -19.13
C LYS A 66 8.71 6.35 -17.64
N ARG A 67 8.09 5.51 -16.82
CA ARG A 67 8.01 5.66 -15.36
C ARG A 67 9.36 5.72 -14.65
N TYR A 68 10.40 5.06 -15.16
CA TYR A 68 11.73 5.09 -14.55
C TYR A 68 12.40 6.48 -14.61
N LEU A 69 11.87 7.39 -15.41
CA LEU A 69 12.31 8.79 -15.44
C LEU A 69 11.77 9.64 -14.28
N HIS A 70 10.89 9.09 -13.44
CA HIS A 70 10.29 9.82 -12.32
C HIS A 70 11.29 10.56 -11.41
N PRO A 71 12.45 9.99 -11.02
CA PRO A 71 13.44 10.73 -10.24
C PRO A 71 14.04 11.97 -10.96
N PHE A 72 13.91 12.02 -12.28
CA PHE A 72 14.49 13.07 -13.14
C PHE A 72 13.43 14.05 -13.66
N LEU A 73 12.20 14.02 -13.16
CA LEU A 73 11.10 14.86 -13.63
C LEU A 73 11.44 16.38 -13.59
N ASN A 74 12.28 16.82 -12.66
CA ASN A 74 12.75 18.22 -12.62
C ASN A 74 13.38 18.69 -13.96
N LEU A 75 13.99 17.76 -14.71
CA LEU A 75 14.64 18.06 -16.00
C LEU A 75 13.67 17.95 -17.17
N LEU A 76 12.54 17.27 -16.97
CA LEU A 76 11.58 16.92 -18.02
C LEU A 76 10.37 17.88 -18.05
N ILE A 77 10.15 18.64 -16.96
CA ILE A 77 8.98 19.51 -16.85
C ILE A 77 9.20 20.79 -17.64
N GLU A 78 8.37 21.02 -18.64
CA GLU A 78 8.35 22.25 -19.42
C GLU A 78 8.05 23.47 -18.54
N LYS A 79 8.61 24.64 -18.92
CA LYS A 79 8.45 25.91 -18.18
C LYS A 79 6.98 26.31 -17.98
N LYS A 80 6.12 26.08 -19.01
CA LYS A 80 4.68 26.38 -18.95
C LYS A 80 3.99 25.55 -17.86
N LEU A 81 4.24 24.23 -17.82
CA LEU A 81 3.69 23.32 -16.81
C LEU A 81 4.24 23.65 -15.41
N LYS A 82 5.53 23.98 -15.31
CA LYS A 82 6.12 24.42 -14.04
C LYS A 82 5.44 25.68 -13.49
N ASN A 83 5.08 26.62 -14.34
CA ASN A 83 4.32 27.81 -13.94
C ASN A 83 2.90 27.43 -13.50
N GLU A 84 2.26 26.48 -14.18
CA GLU A 84 0.93 25.98 -13.81
C GLU A 84 0.95 25.28 -12.44
N ILE A 85 1.96 24.47 -12.15
CA ILE A 85 2.18 23.83 -10.84
C ILE A 85 2.42 24.92 -9.78
N ASN A 86 3.28 25.89 -10.06
CA ASN A 86 3.61 26.97 -9.12
C ASN A 86 2.44 27.94 -8.85
N SER A 87 1.38 27.90 -9.64
CA SER A 87 0.13 28.65 -9.41
C SER A 87 -0.88 27.85 -8.56
N SER A 88 -0.55 26.62 -8.13
CA SER A 88 -1.39 25.84 -7.24
C SER A 88 -1.16 26.20 -5.77
N ASN A 89 -1.99 25.65 -4.88
CA ASN A 89 -1.83 25.79 -3.43
C ASN A 89 -0.83 24.76 -2.87
N GLY A 90 -0.72 23.60 -3.51
CA GLY A 90 0.23 22.57 -3.10
C GLY A 90 0.29 21.39 -4.06
N ILE A 91 1.32 20.55 -3.88
CA ILE A 91 1.55 19.35 -4.66
C ILE A 91 1.82 18.14 -3.76
N ILE A 92 1.15 17.03 -4.04
CA ILE A 92 1.38 15.73 -3.41
C ILE A 92 2.07 14.82 -4.42
N HIS A 93 3.26 14.35 -4.08
CA HIS A 93 4.04 13.42 -4.88
C HIS A 93 3.85 12.01 -4.37
N PHE A 94 3.22 11.14 -5.15
CA PHE A 94 3.09 9.71 -4.87
C PHE A 94 4.32 8.94 -5.35
N GLY A 95 4.66 7.84 -4.66
CA GLY A 95 5.73 6.94 -5.08
C GLY A 95 7.15 7.34 -4.64
N ASN A 96 7.31 7.99 -3.50
CA ASN A 96 8.56 8.32 -2.79
C ASN A 96 9.40 9.46 -3.39
N PHE A 97 9.08 9.98 -4.57
CA PHE A 97 9.91 10.99 -5.24
C PHE A 97 9.14 12.27 -5.49
N GLY A 98 9.78 13.39 -5.17
CA GLY A 98 9.28 14.72 -5.48
C GLY A 98 10.28 15.53 -6.30
N PHE A 99 9.82 16.60 -6.89
CA PHE A 99 10.65 17.59 -7.59
C PHE A 99 10.46 18.99 -6.98
N ASN A 100 11.42 19.87 -7.26
CA ASN A 100 11.41 21.21 -6.70
C ASN A 100 10.26 22.06 -7.25
N THR A 101 9.50 22.67 -6.35
CA THR A 101 8.40 23.60 -6.65
C THR A 101 8.49 24.81 -5.74
N LYS A 102 7.75 25.88 -6.09
CA LYS A 102 7.61 27.07 -5.24
C LYS A 102 6.40 26.99 -4.32
N VAL A 103 5.57 25.95 -4.46
CA VAL A 103 4.36 25.73 -3.66
C VAL A 103 4.62 24.66 -2.62
N LYS A 104 3.75 24.59 -1.60
CA LYS A 104 3.84 23.56 -0.57
C LYS A 104 3.89 22.17 -1.18
N SER A 105 4.88 21.40 -0.81
CA SER A 105 5.18 20.11 -1.42
C SER A 105 5.21 18.99 -0.38
N PHE A 106 4.55 17.90 -0.73
CA PHE A 106 4.39 16.71 0.11
C PHE A 106 4.92 15.50 -0.66
N VAL A 107 5.77 14.69 -0.04
CA VAL A 107 6.25 13.42 -0.61
C VAL A 107 5.66 12.26 0.17
N PHE A 108 4.87 11.44 -0.51
CA PHE A 108 4.22 10.28 0.10
C PHE A 108 5.10 9.04 -0.02
N VAL A 109 5.47 8.46 1.13
CA VAL A 109 6.28 7.25 1.23
C VAL A 109 5.39 6.01 1.12
N GLN A 110 5.39 5.40 -0.06
CA GLN A 110 4.61 4.19 -0.37
C GLN A 110 5.47 2.93 -0.43
N ASN A 111 6.77 3.07 -0.66
CA ASN A 111 7.70 1.94 -0.77
C ASN A 111 8.83 2.10 0.25
N ILE A 112 8.87 1.19 1.24
CA ILE A 112 9.86 1.19 2.31
C ILE A 112 11.12 0.37 1.98
N LEU A 113 11.13 -0.41 0.91
CA LEU A 113 12.28 -1.26 0.54
C LEU A 113 13.61 -0.51 0.44
N PRO A 114 13.66 0.74 -0.11
CA PRO A 114 14.90 1.50 -0.15
C PRO A 114 15.49 1.83 1.23
N PHE A 115 14.67 1.86 2.28
CA PHE A 115 15.13 2.17 3.66
C PHE A 115 15.70 0.96 4.41
N ILE A 116 15.28 -0.25 4.01
CA ILE A 116 15.61 -1.49 4.73
C ILE A 116 16.57 -2.40 3.97
N SER A 117 16.54 -2.39 2.65
CA SER A 117 17.38 -3.24 1.81
C SER A 117 18.71 -2.57 1.46
N LYS A 118 19.82 -3.31 1.63
CA LYS A 118 21.19 -2.80 1.39
C LYS A 118 21.71 -3.02 -0.03
N ASN A 119 20.90 -3.55 -0.96
CA ASN A 119 21.34 -3.75 -2.35
C ASN A 119 21.62 -2.42 -3.07
N LEU A 120 22.46 -2.45 -4.10
CA LEU A 120 22.90 -1.26 -4.83
C LEU A 120 21.73 -0.46 -5.40
N LYS A 121 20.74 -1.14 -5.98
CA LYS A 121 19.53 -0.52 -6.54
C LYS A 121 18.78 0.29 -5.46
N ASN A 122 18.54 -0.29 -4.29
CA ASN A 122 17.80 0.38 -3.22
C ASN A 122 18.62 1.50 -2.59
N ARG A 123 19.95 1.38 -2.50
CA ARG A 123 20.82 2.48 -2.06
C ARG A 123 20.75 3.68 -3.01
N THR A 124 20.77 3.44 -4.32
CA THR A 124 20.61 4.49 -5.34
C THR A 124 19.22 5.16 -5.22
N LEU A 125 18.17 4.35 -5.07
CA LEU A 125 16.81 4.89 -4.85
C LEU A 125 16.74 5.72 -3.57
N LEU A 126 17.33 5.24 -2.48
CA LEU A 126 17.37 5.97 -1.20
C LEU A 126 18.07 7.33 -1.33
N PHE A 127 19.12 7.43 -2.14
CA PHE A 127 19.79 8.71 -2.41
C PHE A 127 18.81 9.71 -3.05
N PHE A 128 18.06 9.32 -4.09
CA PHE A 128 17.06 10.19 -4.74
C PHE A 128 15.88 10.52 -3.82
N ILE A 129 15.40 9.55 -3.04
CA ILE A 129 14.34 9.76 -2.03
C ILE A 129 14.81 10.80 -0.99
N THR A 130 16.03 10.63 -0.47
CA THR A 130 16.61 11.57 0.52
C THR A 130 16.75 12.98 -0.05
N ARG A 131 17.10 13.10 -1.34
CA ARG A 131 17.13 14.38 -2.04
C ARG A 131 15.74 15.00 -2.14
N SER A 132 14.71 14.19 -2.43
CA SER A 132 13.31 14.64 -2.43
C SER A 132 12.87 15.13 -1.05
N PHE A 133 13.23 14.43 0.02
CA PHE A 133 12.92 14.85 1.40
C PHE A 133 13.60 16.17 1.83
N LYS A 134 14.80 16.46 1.30
CA LYS A 134 15.44 17.75 1.53
C LYS A 134 14.64 18.90 0.94
N ASN A 135 14.02 18.65 -0.22
CA ASN A 135 13.39 19.68 -1.06
C ASN A 135 11.87 19.79 -0.85
N CYS A 136 11.24 18.88 -0.11
CA CYS A 136 9.81 18.96 0.21
C CYS A 136 9.59 19.65 1.57
N ASP A 137 8.39 20.21 1.76
CA ASP A 137 7.96 20.80 3.03
C ASP A 137 7.56 19.70 4.01
N ASN A 138 6.85 18.67 3.53
CA ASN A 138 6.36 17.58 4.37
C ASN A 138 6.56 16.21 3.73
N ILE A 139 6.64 15.19 4.59
CA ILE A 139 6.74 13.78 4.23
C ILE A 139 5.50 13.09 4.76
N ILE A 140 4.71 12.50 3.87
CA ILE A 140 3.51 11.76 4.24
C ILE A 140 3.89 10.31 4.48
N VAL A 141 3.48 9.76 5.61
CA VAL A 141 3.58 8.34 5.94
C VAL A 141 2.22 7.81 6.35
N GLN A 142 2.00 6.53 6.14
CA GLN A 142 0.74 5.90 6.51
C GLN A 142 0.73 5.52 7.99
N LEU A 143 1.73 4.81 8.49
CA LEU A 143 1.82 4.33 9.85
C LEU A 143 3.15 4.70 10.51
N ASN A 144 3.19 4.66 11.84
CA ASN A 144 4.33 5.13 12.63
C ASN A 144 5.61 4.31 12.36
N HIS A 145 5.53 2.99 12.16
CA HIS A 145 6.71 2.18 11.87
C HIS A 145 7.41 2.62 10.57
N THR A 146 6.67 3.17 9.59
CA THR A 146 7.27 3.79 8.40
C THR A 146 8.00 5.08 8.74
N ALA A 147 7.45 5.88 9.67
CA ALA A 147 8.12 7.09 10.16
C ALA A 147 9.45 6.77 10.86
N GLU A 148 9.50 5.68 11.63
CA GLU A 148 10.69 5.23 12.36
C GLU A 148 11.84 4.83 11.43
N LEU A 149 11.55 4.38 10.20
CA LEU A 149 12.56 4.07 9.18
C LEU A 149 13.19 5.32 8.56
N ILE A 150 12.52 6.47 8.67
CA ILE A 150 13.00 7.72 8.09
C ILE A 150 14.02 8.37 9.04
N ASN A 151 15.11 8.87 8.46
CA ASN A 151 16.16 9.50 9.24
C ASN A 151 15.61 10.60 10.17
N LYS A 152 15.98 10.56 11.44
CA LYS A 152 15.54 11.47 12.53
C LYS A 152 15.57 12.94 12.17
N LYS A 153 16.50 13.38 11.30
CA LYS A 153 16.56 14.79 10.84
C LYS A 153 15.33 15.27 10.08
N TYR A 154 14.50 14.36 9.56
CA TYR A 154 13.26 14.68 8.83
C TYR A 154 12.01 14.54 9.69
N THR A 155 12.11 14.16 10.95
CA THR A 155 10.97 13.87 11.84
C THR A 155 9.96 15.03 11.90
N LYS A 156 10.44 16.28 11.96
CA LYS A 156 9.57 17.48 12.01
C LYS A 156 8.75 17.71 10.73
N LYS A 157 9.12 17.06 9.62
CA LYS A 157 8.40 17.14 8.34
C LYS A 157 7.37 16.02 8.17
N ILE A 158 7.34 15.03 9.07
CA ILE A 158 6.50 13.84 8.92
C ILE A 158 5.05 14.17 9.29
N ILE A 159 4.13 13.76 8.43
CA ILE A 159 2.68 13.77 8.65
C ILE A 159 2.20 12.33 8.52
N GLN A 160 1.71 11.76 9.60
CA GLN A 160 1.04 10.47 9.56
C GLN A 160 -0.42 10.66 9.23
N ILE A 161 -0.88 10.02 8.14
CA ILE A 161 -2.28 10.10 7.68
C ILE A 161 -3.09 8.84 7.99
N GLY A 162 -2.44 7.71 8.20
CA GLY A 162 -3.14 6.46 8.50
C GLY A 162 -3.90 6.54 9.81
N LYS A 163 -5.11 6.01 9.80
CA LYS A 163 -6.01 5.86 10.93
C LYS A 163 -6.43 4.41 11.04
N ILE A 164 -6.31 3.84 12.22
CA ILE A 164 -6.77 2.48 12.53
C ILE A 164 -7.99 2.61 13.43
N GLN A 165 -9.02 1.85 13.12
CA GLN A 165 -10.26 1.76 13.89
C GLN A 165 -10.55 0.29 14.19
N ASN A 166 -11.11 0.03 15.38
CA ASN A 166 -11.49 -1.31 15.76
C ASN A 166 -12.99 -1.47 15.56
N THR A 167 -13.38 -2.55 14.90
CA THR A 167 -14.77 -2.96 14.69
C THR A 167 -14.96 -4.39 15.12
N LYS A 168 -16.12 -4.73 15.67
CA LYS A 168 -16.47 -6.11 15.99
C LYS A 168 -17.04 -6.75 14.74
N VAL A 169 -16.42 -7.84 14.28
CA VAL A 169 -16.86 -8.61 13.10
C VAL A 169 -17.15 -10.05 13.48
N LYS A 170 -18.02 -10.71 12.72
CA LYS A 170 -18.28 -12.15 12.88
C LYS A 170 -17.09 -12.93 12.33
N THR A 171 -16.58 -13.87 13.12
CA THR A 171 -15.45 -14.72 12.71
C THR A 171 -15.89 -15.73 11.66
N ASN A 172 -15.10 -15.88 10.61
CA ASN A 172 -15.29 -16.96 9.64
C ASN A 172 -14.75 -18.27 10.22
N GLN A 173 -15.62 -19.22 10.50
CA GLN A 173 -15.31 -20.46 11.21
C GLN A 173 -14.73 -21.57 10.31
N ASN A 174 -14.60 -21.36 9.00
CA ASN A 174 -13.97 -22.37 8.17
C ASN A 174 -12.44 -22.39 8.36
N ASN A 175 -11.82 -23.51 8.03
CA ASN A 175 -10.38 -23.73 8.18
C ASN A 175 -9.62 -23.68 6.84
N ASN A 176 -10.23 -23.12 5.80
CA ASN A 176 -9.54 -22.88 4.54
C ASN A 176 -8.51 -21.77 4.72
N ILE A 177 -7.34 -22.01 4.17
CA ILE A 177 -6.21 -21.07 4.25
C ILE A 177 -6.13 -20.29 2.96
N VAL A 178 -5.94 -18.98 3.05
CA VAL A 178 -5.67 -18.14 1.91
C VAL A 178 -4.37 -17.33 2.12
N CYS A 179 -3.62 -17.12 1.05
CA CYS A 179 -2.42 -16.29 1.05
C CYS A 179 -2.23 -15.63 -0.31
N PHE A 180 -1.43 -14.57 -0.38
CA PHE A 180 -1.03 -13.95 -1.63
C PHE A 180 0.31 -14.48 -2.12
N GLY A 181 0.34 -14.92 -3.40
CA GLY A 181 1.57 -15.29 -4.08
C GLY A 181 2.29 -14.05 -4.64
N SER A 182 3.58 -13.93 -4.39
CA SER A 182 4.39 -12.85 -4.96
C SER A 182 5.87 -13.20 -4.89
N ASP A 183 6.60 -13.03 -5.99
CA ASP A 183 8.04 -13.23 -6.06
C ASP A 183 8.86 -12.01 -5.60
N ILE A 184 8.19 -10.93 -5.17
CA ILE A 184 8.84 -9.77 -4.58
C ILE A 184 9.59 -10.22 -3.30
N PRO A 185 10.89 -9.95 -3.17
CA PRO A 185 11.73 -10.54 -2.12
C PRO A 185 11.19 -10.42 -0.70
N ASN A 186 10.62 -9.25 -0.33
CA ASN A 186 10.07 -9.04 1.01
C ASN A 186 8.79 -9.84 1.31
N LYS A 187 8.12 -10.37 0.28
CA LYS A 187 6.92 -11.22 0.45
C LYS A 187 7.25 -12.65 0.86
N ASN A 188 8.55 -13.02 0.80
CA ASN A 188 9.08 -14.27 1.31
C ASN A 188 8.36 -15.53 0.78
N TYR A 189 8.05 -15.53 -0.54
CA TYR A 189 7.25 -16.52 -1.22
C TYR A 189 7.79 -17.95 -1.05
N LYS A 190 9.12 -18.13 -1.08
CA LYS A 190 9.74 -19.45 -0.90
C LYS A 190 9.47 -20.04 0.48
N PHE A 191 9.53 -19.22 1.53
CA PHE A 191 9.20 -19.66 2.88
C PHE A 191 7.70 -19.98 3.00
N MET A 192 6.85 -19.13 2.42
CA MET A 192 5.40 -19.40 2.37
C MET A 192 5.11 -20.76 1.76
N LEU A 193 5.68 -21.06 0.58
CA LEU A 193 5.48 -22.35 -0.07
C LEU A 193 5.97 -23.50 0.80
N LYS A 194 7.15 -23.40 1.44
CA LYS A 194 7.67 -24.43 2.33
C LYS A 194 6.70 -24.74 3.48
N VAL A 195 6.08 -23.72 4.09
CA VAL A 195 5.06 -23.91 5.13
C VAL A 195 3.83 -24.59 4.56
N LEU A 196 3.29 -24.11 3.43
CA LEU A 196 2.07 -24.64 2.82
C LEU A 196 2.26 -26.10 2.34
N GLU A 197 3.44 -26.43 1.81
CA GLU A 197 3.79 -27.80 1.38
C GLU A 197 3.87 -28.77 2.55
N SER A 198 4.13 -28.31 3.75
CA SER A 198 4.18 -29.14 4.96
C SER A 198 2.80 -29.40 5.58
N LEU A 199 1.75 -28.66 5.18
CA LEU A 199 0.40 -28.85 5.70
C LEU A 199 -0.24 -30.13 5.09
N PRO A 200 -1.12 -30.84 5.84
CA PRO A 200 -1.66 -32.13 5.39
C PRO A 200 -2.64 -32.02 4.22
N ASP A 201 -3.52 -31.02 4.21
CA ASP A 201 -4.61 -30.87 3.23
C ASP A 201 -4.38 -29.68 2.31
N LYS A 202 -3.81 -29.96 1.13
CA LYS A 202 -3.51 -28.94 0.11
C LYS A 202 -4.77 -28.36 -0.56
N ASN A 203 -5.87 -29.10 -0.56
CA ASN A 203 -7.13 -28.69 -1.19
C ASN A 203 -7.79 -27.52 -0.42
N LYS A 204 -7.45 -27.36 0.86
CA LYS A 204 -7.90 -26.24 1.68
C LYS A 204 -7.06 -24.98 1.54
N ILE A 205 -6.06 -24.96 0.65
CA ILE A 205 -5.13 -23.86 0.49
C ILE A 205 -5.38 -23.15 -0.82
N THR A 206 -5.71 -21.86 -0.73
CA THR A 206 -5.88 -20.97 -1.87
C THR A 206 -4.72 -19.96 -1.93
N ILE A 207 -4.06 -19.87 -3.08
CA ILE A 207 -3.02 -18.88 -3.34
C ILE A 207 -3.54 -17.88 -4.38
N ILE A 208 -3.68 -16.62 -3.97
CA ILE A 208 -4.12 -15.54 -4.83
C ILE A 208 -2.91 -14.98 -5.59
N ASN A 209 -3.03 -14.86 -6.90
CA ASN A 209 -2.03 -14.28 -7.82
C ASN A 209 -0.61 -14.85 -7.63
N PRO A 210 -0.42 -16.18 -7.59
CA PRO A 210 0.94 -16.73 -7.56
C PRO A 210 1.72 -16.37 -8.82
N PRO A 211 3.07 -16.26 -8.76
CA PRO A 211 3.90 -15.97 -9.94
C PRO A 211 3.75 -17.02 -11.05
N LYS A 212 3.39 -18.25 -10.68
CA LYS A 212 3.05 -19.35 -11.59
C LYS A 212 1.99 -20.25 -10.94
N LYS A 213 1.19 -20.92 -11.77
CA LYS A 213 0.25 -21.94 -11.30
C LYS A 213 1.00 -23.09 -10.64
N LEU A 214 0.49 -23.59 -9.53
CA LEU A 214 1.00 -24.71 -8.77
C LEU A 214 -0.10 -25.77 -8.68
N GLU A 215 0.15 -26.96 -9.25
CA GLU A 215 -0.85 -28.03 -9.40
C GLU A 215 -1.40 -28.54 -8.05
N GLN A 216 -0.58 -28.49 -6.99
CA GLN A 216 -0.93 -28.99 -5.66
C GLN A 216 -1.80 -28.03 -4.84
N PHE A 217 -2.04 -26.80 -5.30
CA PHE A 217 -2.82 -25.80 -4.58
C PHE A 217 -3.94 -25.21 -5.45
N ASN A 218 -4.98 -24.68 -4.80
CA ASN A 218 -5.97 -23.89 -5.48
C ASN A 218 -5.39 -22.50 -5.82
N CYS A 219 -4.95 -22.29 -7.06
CA CYS A 219 -4.39 -21.03 -7.54
C CYS A 219 -5.48 -20.18 -8.21
N VAL A 220 -5.76 -19.01 -7.65
CA VAL A 220 -6.77 -18.08 -8.19
C VAL A 220 -6.10 -16.79 -8.64
N PHE A 221 -6.36 -16.39 -9.89
CA PHE A 221 -5.88 -15.12 -10.44
C PHE A 221 -7.02 -14.10 -10.42
N THR A 222 -6.78 -12.97 -9.78
CA THR A 222 -7.77 -11.88 -9.65
C THR A 222 -7.24 -10.63 -10.34
N GLU A 223 -8.09 -9.95 -11.09
CA GLU A 223 -7.77 -8.72 -11.81
C GLU A 223 -8.25 -7.48 -11.05
N THR A 224 -9.30 -7.64 -10.23
CA THR A 224 -9.90 -6.54 -9.48
C THR A 224 -9.79 -6.75 -7.97
N HIS A 225 -9.88 -5.66 -7.22
CA HIS A 225 -9.91 -5.69 -5.75
C HIS A 225 -11.16 -6.45 -5.24
N GLU A 226 -12.32 -6.25 -5.88
CA GLU A 226 -13.57 -6.93 -5.53
C GLU A 226 -13.46 -8.46 -5.67
N GLN A 227 -12.88 -8.94 -6.79
CA GLN A 227 -12.59 -10.36 -6.98
C GLN A 227 -11.68 -10.89 -5.87
N THR A 228 -10.67 -10.12 -5.48
CA THR A 228 -9.74 -10.47 -4.39
C THR A 228 -10.48 -10.61 -3.06
N LEU A 229 -11.32 -9.65 -2.69
CA LEU A 229 -12.12 -9.70 -1.47
C LEU A 229 -13.09 -10.90 -1.46
N LYS A 230 -13.70 -11.21 -2.61
CA LYS A 230 -14.55 -12.40 -2.76
C LYS A 230 -13.78 -13.69 -2.50
N VAL A 231 -12.56 -13.83 -3.00
CA VAL A 231 -11.72 -15.01 -2.73
C VAL A 231 -11.32 -15.08 -1.25
N LEU A 232 -10.91 -13.95 -0.65
CA LEU A 232 -10.59 -13.88 0.78
C LEU A 232 -11.79 -14.34 1.64
N SER A 233 -13.00 -13.88 1.36
CA SER A 233 -14.20 -14.18 2.14
C SER A 233 -14.59 -15.67 2.17
N LEU A 234 -14.06 -16.48 1.26
CA LEU A 234 -14.28 -17.94 1.21
C LEU A 234 -13.35 -18.73 2.15
N SER A 235 -12.44 -18.04 2.85
CA SER A 235 -11.43 -18.64 3.72
C SER A 235 -11.64 -18.19 5.18
N GLY A 236 -11.12 -18.95 6.13
CA GLY A 236 -11.19 -18.61 7.55
C GLY A 236 -9.84 -18.21 8.13
N ILE A 237 -8.74 -18.52 7.44
CA ILE A 237 -7.38 -18.25 7.89
C ILE A 237 -6.62 -17.50 6.78
N TYR A 238 -6.06 -16.34 7.10
CA TYR A 238 -5.13 -15.63 6.23
C TYR A 238 -3.69 -15.86 6.70
N PHE A 239 -2.89 -16.58 5.90
CA PHE A 239 -1.47 -16.79 6.18
C PHE A 239 -0.62 -15.74 5.45
N HIS A 240 0.15 -14.96 6.22
CA HIS A 240 1.00 -13.89 5.73
C HIS A 240 2.47 -14.15 6.03
N ALA A 241 3.35 -14.09 5.04
CA ALA A 241 4.77 -14.43 5.18
C ALA A 241 5.72 -13.25 4.96
N SER A 242 5.22 -12.04 4.74
CA SER A 242 6.05 -10.87 4.41
C SER A 242 7.01 -10.50 5.53
N GLU A 243 8.23 -10.20 5.16
CA GLU A 243 9.24 -9.67 6.08
C GLU A 243 8.98 -8.22 6.48
N PHE A 244 8.45 -7.44 5.55
CA PHE A 244 8.18 -6.01 5.71
C PHE A 244 6.91 -5.61 4.98
N GLU A 245 6.12 -4.77 5.63
CA GLU A 245 4.95 -4.11 5.04
C GLU A 245 4.98 -2.61 5.33
N THR A 246 4.48 -1.81 4.38
CA THR A 246 4.25 -0.38 4.61
C THR A 246 2.98 -0.17 5.42
N VAL A 247 1.91 -0.85 5.03
CA VAL A 247 0.62 -0.90 5.73
C VAL A 247 0.17 -2.33 5.94
N GLY A 248 0.28 -3.18 4.92
CA GLY A 248 -0.25 -4.54 4.95
C GLY A 248 -1.76 -4.56 4.72
N LEU A 249 -2.26 -3.82 3.72
CA LEU A 249 -3.71 -3.73 3.43
C LEU A 249 -4.42 -5.09 3.41
N PRO A 250 -3.86 -6.16 2.83
CA PRO A 250 -4.52 -7.47 2.86
C PRO A 250 -4.75 -8.04 4.27
N LEU A 251 -3.97 -7.61 5.27
CA LEU A 251 -4.18 -8.02 6.66
C LEU A 251 -5.42 -7.35 7.26
N TYR A 252 -5.64 -6.06 6.97
CA TYR A 252 -6.85 -5.35 7.38
C TYR A 252 -8.07 -5.94 6.67
N GLU A 253 -7.99 -6.14 5.37
CA GLU A 253 -9.05 -6.72 4.55
C GLU A 253 -9.44 -8.12 5.06
N ALA A 254 -8.47 -8.95 5.41
CA ALA A 254 -8.72 -10.26 6.01
C ALA A 254 -9.43 -10.15 7.37
N GLN A 255 -8.99 -9.24 8.25
CA GLN A 255 -9.67 -9.03 9.54
C GLN A 255 -11.10 -8.52 9.38
N GLU A 256 -11.33 -7.57 8.48
CA GLU A 256 -12.68 -7.02 8.21
C GLU A 256 -13.64 -8.08 7.66
N LEU A 257 -13.11 -9.10 6.98
CA LEU A 257 -13.86 -10.27 6.51
C LEU A 257 -13.99 -11.39 7.57
N GLY A 258 -13.47 -11.17 8.77
CA GLY A 258 -13.55 -12.13 9.88
C GLY A 258 -12.55 -13.28 9.80
N LEU A 259 -11.47 -13.15 9.01
CA LEU A 259 -10.44 -14.17 8.95
C LEU A 259 -9.48 -14.07 10.15
N LYS A 260 -9.10 -15.21 10.68
CA LYS A 260 -8.00 -15.35 11.63
C LYS A 260 -6.68 -15.10 10.89
N ILE A 261 -5.74 -14.34 11.49
CA ILE A 261 -4.50 -13.95 10.83
C ILE A 261 -3.33 -14.70 11.44
N VAL A 262 -2.54 -15.37 10.59
CA VAL A 262 -1.24 -15.95 10.96
C VAL A 262 -0.16 -15.13 10.28
N VAL A 263 0.66 -14.41 11.06
CA VAL A 263 1.58 -13.38 10.59
C VAL A 263 2.92 -13.44 11.34
N PRO A 264 4.08 -13.13 10.73
CA PRO A 264 5.35 -13.18 11.44
C PRO A 264 5.42 -12.07 12.50
N ASP A 265 6.06 -12.33 13.64
CA ASP A 265 6.34 -11.32 14.67
C ASP A 265 7.34 -10.28 14.12
N LYS A 266 6.81 -9.17 13.65
CA LYS A 266 7.52 -8.03 13.05
C LYS A 266 6.93 -6.71 13.53
N SER A 267 7.64 -5.61 13.33
CA SER A 267 7.19 -4.28 13.79
C SER A 267 5.83 -3.88 13.23
N TYR A 268 5.51 -4.25 11.99
CA TYR A 268 4.20 -3.95 11.38
C TYR A 268 3.08 -4.81 11.96
N SER A 269 3.37 -6.03 12.45
CA SER A 269 2.35 -6.95 12.98
C SER A 269 1.66 -6.42 14.23
N LYS A 270 2.29 -5.48 14.93
CA LYS A 270 1.71 -4.82 16.12
C LYS A 270 0.42 -4.04 15.82
N TYR A 271 0.20 -3.67 14.57
CA TYR A 271 -1.02 -2.96 14.14
C TYR A 271 -2.22 -3.89 13.90
N PHE A 272 -2.01 -5.20 13.99
CA PHE A 272 -3.04 -6.23 13.73
C PHE A 272 -3.35 -7.08 14.95
N LEU A 273 -2.79 -6.75 16.12
CA LEU A 273 -2.99 -7.55 17.33
C LEU A 273 -4.46 -7.58 17.74
N SER A 274 -4.99 -8.78 17.84
CA SER A 274 -6.31 -9.13 18.34
C SER A 274 -6.26 -10.56 18.86
N ASP A 275 -7.32 -11.02 19.50
CA ASP A 275 -7.42 -12.43 19.98
C ASP A 275 -7.34 -13.45 18.83
N HIS A 276 -7.54 -13.01 17.59
CA HIS A 276 -7.48 -13.82 16.37
C HIS A 276 -6.22 -13.56 15.52
N THR A 277 -5.18 -13.03 16.13
CA THR A 277 -3.87 -12.79 15.50
C THR A 277 -2.83 -13.73 16.09
N PHE A 278 -2.35 -14.66 15.30
CA PHE A 278 -1.41 -15.69 15.67
C PHE A 278 -0.02 -15.30 15.15
N LEU A 279 0.86 -14.86 16.06
CA LEU A 279 2.22 -14.48 15.74
C LEU A 279 3.14 -15.70 15.69
N TYR A 280 3.94 -15.82 14.63
CA TYR A 280 4.97 -16.83 14.52
C TYR A 280 6.38 -16.25 14.39
N ASN A 281 7.39 -16.98 14.84
CA ASN A 281 8.78 -16.63 14.71
C ASN A 281 9.20 -16.63 13.23
N TYR A 282 9.62 -15.46 12.74
CA TYR A 282 9.96 -15.27 11.33
C TYR A 282 10.97 -16.30 10.82
N LYS A 283 10.66 -16.95 9.69
CA LYS A 283 11.41 -18.05 9.08
C LYS A 283 11.44 -19.39 9.85
N ASN A 284 10.69 -19.50 10.93
CA ASN A 284 10.50 -20.78 11.60
C ASN A 284 9.27 -21.50 11.02
N THR A 285 9.50 -22.56 10.24
CA THR A 285 8.46 -23.32 9.55
C THR A 285 7.53 -24.04 10.53
N ASP A 286 8.09 -24.66 11.57
CA ASP A 286 7.32 -25.46 12.52
C ASP A 286 6.44 -24.57 13.40
N ASP A 287 6.95 -23.41 13.80
CA ASP A 287 6.17 -22.44 14.54
C ASP A 287 5.04 -21.84 13.67
N ALA A 288 5.30 -21.53 12.40
CA ALA A 288 4.25 -21.09 11.48
C ALA A 288 3.14 -22.13 11.29
N ILE A 289 3.49 -23.41 11.16
CA ILE A 289 2.53 -24.54 11.07
C ILE A 289 1.73 -24.64 12.37
N SER A 290 2.40 -24.57 13.54
CA SER A 290 1.72 -24.56 14.83
C SER A 290 0.71 -23.43 14.95
N LYS A 291 1.06 -22.21 14.51
CA LYS A 291 0.15 -21.05 14.55
C LYS A 291 -1.02 -21.16 13.56
N ILE A 292 -0.82 -21.80 12.41
CA ILE A 292 -1.93 -22.14 11.50
C ILE A 292 -2.89 -23.14 12.16
N HIS A 293 -2.37 -24.14 12.86
CA HIS A 293 -3.18 -25.10 13.60
C HIS A 293 -3.95 -24.41 14.76
N ASP A 294 -3.28 -23.58 15.56
CA ASP A 294 -3.90 -22.79 16.64
C ASP A 294 -5.06 -21.94 16.09
N ALA A 295 -4.86 -21.27 14.94
CA ALA A 295 -5.91 -20.52 14.25
C ALA A 295 -7.07 -21.42 13.81
N GLY A 296 -6.79 -22.67 13.38
CA GLY A 296 -7.80 -23.63 12.94
C GLY A 296 -8.73 -24.13 14.06
N ILE A 297 -8.26 -24.16 15.29
CA ILE A 297 -9.05 -24.64 16.45
C ILE A 297 -9.73 -23.49 17.23
N ALA A 298 -9.41 -22.24 16.93
CA ALA A 298 -10.06 -21.08 17.55
C ALA A 298 -11.53 -20.97 17.11
N THR A 299 -12.46 -20.89 18.08
CA THR A 299 -13.91 -21.06 17.86
C THR A 299 -14.75 -19.85 18.25
N GLU A 300 -14.15 -18.72 18.59
CA GLU A 300 -14.89 -17.52 18.96
C GLU A 300 -15.75 -16.99 17.79
N ASP A 301 -17.02 -16.69 18.08
CA ASP A 301 -18.00 -16.23 17.08
C ASP A 301 -17.70 -14.82 16.55
N TYR A 302 -16.99 -14.01 17.33
CA TYR A 302 -16.69 -12.62 17.00
C TYR A 302 -15.25 -12.26 17.34
N MET A 303 -14.66 -11.40 16.54
CA MET A 303 -13.31 -10.88 16.74
C MET A 303 -13.29 -9.35 16.66
N LEU A 304 -12.27 -8.74 17.27
CA LEU A 304 -11.94 -7.35 17.01
C LEU A 304 -11.09 -7.28 15.74
N ALA A 305 -11.65 -6.71 14.70
CA ALA A 305 -10.95 -6.42 13.46
C ALA A 305 -10.41 -4.99 13.50
N ASN A 306 -9.18 -4.83 13.01
CA ASN A 306 -8.63 -3.50 12.73
C ASN A 306 -8.99 -3.14 11.29
N SER A 307 -9.62 -1.99 11.08
CA SER A 307 -9.80 -1.39 9.76
C SER A 307 -8.83 -0.25 9.56
N TYR A 308 -8.47 0.00 8.33
CA TYR A 308 -7.49 1.02 7.96
C TYR A 308 -8.09 2.03 6.98
N SER A 309 -7.82 3.31 7.20
CA SER A 309 -8.17 4.40 6.29
C SER A 309 -7.13 5.52 6.32
N GLU A 310 -7.08 6.36 5.30
CA GLU A 310 -6.27 7.56 5.25
C GLU A 310 -7.08 8.81 5.60
N ASN A 311 -6.50 9.67 6.44
CA ASN A 311 -7.05 10.98 6.75
C ASN A 311 -6.38 12.06 5.89
N TRP A 312 -6.86 12.24 4.66
CA TRP A 312 -6.38 13.24 3.72
C TRP A 312 -6.66 14.69 4.17
N GLY A 313 -7.61 14.89 5.11
CA GLY A 313 -7.88 16.20 5.74
C GLY A 313 -6.64 16.81 6.37
N LYS A 314 -5.79 16.01 7.01
CA LYS A 314 -4.50 16.48 7.57
C LYS A 314 -3.57 17.12 6.54
N ILE A 315 -3.70 16.74 5.27
CA ILE A 315 -2.92 17.32 4.18
C ILE A 315 -3.59 18.59 3.67
N LEU A 316 -4.92 18.56 3.51
CA LEU A 316 -5.70 19.71 3.07
C LEU A 316 -5.53 20.92 4.00
N ASP A 317 -5.47 20.70 5.32
CA ASP A 317 -5.23 21.73 6.33
C ASP A 317 -3.85 22.40 6.21
N LYS A 318 -2.90 21.71 5.58
CA LYS A 318 -1.54 22.22 5.39
C LYS A 318 -1.30 22.81 4.00
N ILE A 319 -2.14 22.55 3.03
CA ILE A 319 -2.17 23.17 1.70
C ILE A 319 -2.88 24.54 1.79
#